data_028ade4e1ba18515d02ba9a8bd85a66c
#
_entry.id   028ade4e1ba18515d02ba9a8bd85a66c
#
_cell.length_a   1.000
_cell.length_b   1.000
_cell.length_c   1.000
_cell.angle_alpha   90.00
_cell.angle_beta   90.00
_cell.angle_gamma   90.00
#
_symmetry.space_group_name_H-M   'P 1'
#
loop_
_entity.id
_entity.type
_entity.pdbx_description
1 polymer ?
#
loop_
_entity_poly.entity_id
_entity_poly.type
_entity_poly.pdbx_seq_one_letter_code
_entity_poly.pdbx_strand_id
1 'polypeptide(L)'
;MSAASILVGYTADEAGADALAVAGRVAAATGAGVEVVLVLPSEARNSSVPADAGYERFLRERSRSWLADASGRLGTDVATKLHLRYAESSAEGLIDAAHEFGAALIVVGTARGGILGRSRIGSVADALLHSSDVPVLLAPAGSEASSDEGVTRITAAVGTRPGADALLESAVRLARSASAPLRLLSLVPIDLPAGLDAELAALTSTVHAEDVLDEARRALPVDLDASVETADGSSIEGAVRALDWHPGEVVLVGSSRLAAPRRLFLGSTAAKMLRELPVPMIVVPRTTRT
;
A
#
# COMPACT_ATOMS: atom_id res chain seq x y z
N MET A 1 13.14 -1.79 22.08
CA MET A 1 12.71 -2.31 20.78
C MET A 1 12.77 -1.13 19.81
N SER A 2 13.53 -1.23 18.71
CA SER A 2 13.54 -0.17 17.71
C SER A 2 12.12 -0.03 17.14
N ALA A 3 11.61 1.21 17.06
CA ALA A 3 10.33 1.47 16.40
C ALA A 3 10.43 0.96 14.95
N ALA A 4 9.35 0.35 14.45
CA ALA A 4 9.31 -0.09 13.06
C ALA A 4 9.57 1.10 12.14
N SER A 5 10.33 0.91 11.05
CA SER A 5 10.54 1.97 10.07
C SER A 5 9.64 1.79 8.85
N ILE A 6 9.29 2.90 8.23
CA ILE A 6 8.55 3.00 6.97
C ILE A 6 9.52 3.51 5.90
N LEU A 7 9.65 2.78 4.81
CA LEU A 7 10.46 3.22 3.68
C LEU A 7 9.58 3.91 2.64
N VAL A 8 9.98 5.11 2.20
CA VAL A 8 9.31 5.84 1.11
C VAL A 8 10.16 5.78 -0.14
N GLY A 9 9.65 5.15 -1.19
CA GLY A 9 10.23 5.25 -2.53
C GLY A 9 9.89 6.61 -3.13
N TYR A 10 10.82 7.56 -2.96
CA TYR A 10 10.61 8.95 -3.32
C TYR A 10 10.99 9.23 -4.76
N THR A 11 10.12 9.94 -5.46
CA THR A 11 10.37 10.60 -6.73
C THR A 11 10.07 12.09 -6.57
N ALA A 12 10.84 12.96 -7.26
CA ALA A 12 10.68 14.41 -7.14
C ALA A 12 9.53 14.91 -8.05
N ASP A 13 8.36 14.30 -7.90
CA ASP A 13 7.13 14.61 -8.62
C ASP A 13 5.90 14.52 -7.69
N GLU A 14 4.70 14.69 -8.23
CA GLU A 14 3.45 14.61 -7.46
C GLU A 14 3.25 13.24 -6.78
N ALA A 15 3.64 12.15 -7.43
CA ALA A 15 3.49 10.81 -6.86
C ALA A 15 4.40 10.63 -5.63
N GLY A 16 5.63 11.17 -5.68
CA GLY A 16 6.52 11.20 -4.52
C GLY A 16 5.99 12.06 -3.38
N ALA A 17 5.37 13.20 -3.69
CA ALA A 17 4.73 14.05 -2.69
C ALA A 17 3.54 13.35 -2.01
N ASP A 18 2.68 12.67 -2.79
CA ASP A 18 1.59 11.84 -2.27
C ASP A 18 2.09 10.71 -1.37
N ALA A 19 3.20 10.04 -1.77
CA ALA A 19 3.82 8.99 -0.96
C ALA A 19 4.35 9.52 0.38
N LEU A 20 5.00 10.68 0.38
CA LEU A 20 5.50 11.34 1.60
C LEU A 20 4.34 11.71 2.54
N ALA A 21 3.28 12.31 2.01
CA ALA A 21 2.13 12.72 2.81
C ALA A 21 1.47 11.53 3.51
N VAL A 22 1.26 10.42 2.78
CA VAL A 22 0.68 9.19 3.37
C VAL A 22 1.63 8.56 4.37
N ALA A 23 2.93 8.46 4.05
CA ALA A 23 3.93 7.91 4.96
C ALA A 23 4.04 8.73 6.25
N GLY A 24 4.02 10.06 6.15
CA GLY A 24 4.03 10.96 7.30
C GLY A 24 2.83 10.74 8.22
N ARG A 25 1.62 10.60 7.66
CA ARG A 25 0.40 10.30 8.44
C ARG A 25 0.49 8.95 9.17
N VAL A 26 0.92 7.91 8.46
CA VAL A 26 1.08 6.57 9.07
C VAL A 26 2.19 6.60 10.12
N ALA A 27 3.30 7.27 9.86
CA ALA A 27 4.41 7.41 10.81
C ALA A 27 3.98 8.15 12.08
N ALA A 28 3.29 9.28 11.94
CA ALA A 28 2.78 10.05 13.07
C ALA A 28 1.79 9.23 13.92
N ALA A 29 0.89 8.49 13.28
CA ALA A 29 -0.10 7.65 13.98
C ALA A 29 0.53 6.44 14.69
N THR A 30 1.63 5.89 14.17
CA THR A 30 2.24 4.64 14.69
C THR A 30 3.51 4.86 15.50
N GLY A 31 4.05 6.07 15.51
CA GLY A 31 5.36 6.37 16.10
C GLY A 31 6.55 5.78 15.31
N ALA A 32 6.34 5.39 14.04
CA ALA A 32 7.38 4.84 13.19
C ALA A 32 8.33 5.94 12.67
N GLY A 33 9.60 5.57 12.42
CA GLY A 33 10.52 6.43 11.67
C GLY A 33 10.30 6.30 10.16
N VAL A 34 10.72 7.31 9.39
CA VAL A 34 10.63 7.32 7.92
C VAL A 34 12.03 7.33 7.30
N GLU A 35 12.28 6.34 6.44
CA GLU A 35 13.48 6.23 5.62
C GLU A 35 13.11 6.66 4.19
N VAL A 36 13.45 7.88 3.78
CA VAL A 36 13.18 8.39 2.42
C VAL A 36 14.28 7.93 1.48
N VAL A 37 13.95 7.16 0.47
CA VAL A 37 14.90 6.56 -0.45
C VAL A 37 14.64 7.05 -1.87
N LEU A 38 15.62 7.72 -2.45
CA LEU A 38 15.67 8.05 -3.87
C LEU A 38 16.60 7.06 -4.57
N VAL A 39 16.08 6.30 -5.52
CA VAL A 39 16.86 5.34 -6.30
C VAL A 39 17.21 5.93 -7.66
N LEU A 40 18.48 6.03 -7.97
CA LEU A 40 19.01 6.36 -9.29
C LEU A 40 19.43 5.09 -10.03
N PRO A 41 19.33 5.07 -11.37
CA PRO A 41 19.86 3.97 -12.16
C PRO A 41 21.36 3.79 -11.87
N SER A 42 21.79 2.57 -11.58
CA SER A 42 23.18 2.21 -11.67
C SER A 42 23.52 2.19 -13.17
N GLU A 43 24.41 3.07 -13.62
CA GLU A 43 24.94 2.90 -14.96
C GLU A 43 25.54 1.50 -15.02
N ALA A 44 24.95 0.64 -15.85
CA ALA A 44 25.49 -0.70 -16.06
C ALA A 44 26.96 -0.53 -16.42
N ARG A 45 27.87 -1.19 -15.69
CA ARG A 45 29.33 -1.20 -15.89
C ARG A 45 29.79 -1.58 -17.30
N ASN A 46 28.87 -1.66 -18.25
CA ASN A 46 29.07 -2.04 -19.63
C ASN A 46 28.93 -0.88 -20.64
N SER A 47 28.79 0.37 -20.18
CA SER A 47 28.89 1.51 -21.09
C SER A 47 30.37 1.71 -21.43
N SER A 48 30.72 1.48 -22.70
CA SER A 48 32.05 1.79 -23.24
C SER A 48 32.30 3.29 -23.39
N VAL A 49 31.35 4.11 -23.00
CA VAL A 49 31.46 5.58 -22.94
C VAL A 49 31.70 5.96 -21.47
N PRO A 50 32.82 6.65 -21.15
CA PRO A 50 33.05 7.16 -19.79
C PRO A 50 31.87 8.06 -19.40
N ALA A 51 31.25 7.78 -18.26
CA ALA A 51 30.26 8.68 -17.69
C ALA A 51 30.86 10.06 -17.54
N ASP A 52 30.18 11.10 -18.04
CA ASP A 52 30.63 12.48 -17.86
C ASP A 52 30.59 12.80 -16.35
N ALA A 53 31.78 12.96 -15.76
CA ALA A 53 31.93 13.30 -14.34
C ALA A 53 31.16 14.57 -13.93
N GLY A 54 30.88 15.45 -14.90
CA GLY A 54 30.03 16.63 -14.72
C GLY A 54 28.57 16.26 -14.54
N TYR A 55 28.07 15.34 -15.34
CA TYR A 55 26.68 14.86 -15.26
C TYR A 55 26.40 14.07 -13.97
N GLU A 56 27.31 13.20 -13.56
CA GLU A 56 27.16 12.48 -12.28
C GLU A 56 27.14 13.44 -11.08
N ARG A 57 28.00 14.48 -11.10
CA ARG A 57 28.03 15.50 -10.06
C ARG A 57 26.70 16.26 -10.03
N PHE A 58 26.21 16.70 -11.18
CA PHE A 58 24.94 17.39 -11.31
C PHE A 58 23.78 16.54 -10.78
N LEU A 59 23.67 15.26 -11.16
CA LEU A 59 22.64 14.36 -10.66
C LEU A 59 22.71 14.19 -9.14
N ARG A 60 23.91 14.05 -8.59
CA ARG A 60 24.10 13.88 -7.15
C ARG A 60 23.72 15.13 -6.36
N GLU A 61 24.06 16.31 -6.85
CA GLU A 61 23.66 17.58 -6.26
C GLU A 61 22.15 17.78 -6.34
N ARG A 62 21.57 17.50 -7.49
CA ARG A 62 20.11 17.59 -7.68
C ARG A 62 19.34 16.63 -6.78
N SER A 63 19.83 15.40 -6.66
CA SER A 63 19.22 14.38 -5.79
C SER A 63 19.26 14.79 -4.31
N ARG A 64 20.35 15.42 -3.87
CA ARG A 64 20.43 15.96 -2.50
C ARG A 64 19.41 17.07 -2.26
N SER A 65 19.24 17.97 -3.22
CA SER A 65 18.21 19.02 -3.14
C SER A 65 16.80 18.39 -3.04
N TRP A 66 16.48 17.43 -3.88
CA TRP A 66 15.20 16.75 -3.85
C TRP A 66 14.92 16.01 -2.53
N LEU A 67 15.94 15.36 -1.96
CA LEU A 67 15.81 14.71 -0.66
C LEU A 67 15.66 15.73 0.47
N ALA A 68 16.32 16.87 0.41
CA ALA A 68 16.13 17.95 1.39
C ALA A 68 14.71 18.52 1.33
N ASP A 69 14.17 18.73 0.11
CA ASP A 69 12.78 19.16 -0.11
C ASP A 69 11.79 18.13 0.44
N ALA A 70 12.06 16.83 0.24
CA ALA A 70 11.25 15.73 0.78
C ALA A 70 11.19 15.75 2.32
N SER A 71 12.34 15.99 2.96
CA SER A 71 12.40 16.10 4.43
C SER A 71 11.60 17.29 4.96
N GLY A 72 11.58 18.39 4.23
CA GLY A 72 10.79 19.58 4.60
C GLY A 72 9.27 19.38 4.52
N ARG A 73 8.81 18.36 3.78
CA ARG A 73 7.38 18.01 3.65
C ARG A 73 6.89 17.08 4.76
N LEU A 74 7.79 16.36 5.44
CA LEU A 74 7.46 15.54 6.60
C LEU A 74 7.45 16.43 7.85
N GLY A 75 6.50 16.19 8.75
CA GLY A 75 6.42 16.93 10.02
C GLY A 75 7.69 16.76 10.86
N THR A 76 8.02 17.78 11.65
CA THR A 76 9.21 17.80 12.53
C THR A 76 9.17 16.68 13.59
N ASP A 77 7.99 16.16 13.89
CA ASP A 77 7.76 15.10 14.89
C ASP A 77 8.01 13.70 14.33
N VAL A 78 8.26 13.57 13.02
CA VAL A 78 8.56 12.30 12.36
C VAL A 78 10.07 12.16 12.21
N ALA A 79 10.64 11.14 12.88
CA ALA A 79 12.08 10.83 12.72
C ALA A 79 12.36 10.41 11.28
N THR A 80 13.09 11.26 10.54
CA THR A 80 13.31 11.08 9.10
C THR A 80 14.80 10.91 8.79
N LYS A 81 15.12 9.93 7.94
CA LYS A 81 16.44 9.76 7.32
C LYS A 81 16.33 9.74 5.80
N LEU A 82 17.38 10.25 5.14
CA LEU A 82 17.41 10.48 3.69
C LEU A 82 18.49 9.61 3.06
N HIS A 83 18.15 8.88 2.02
CA HIS A 83 19.04 7.94 1.36
C HIS A 83 19.03 8.11 -0.16
N LEU A 84 20.21 8.17 -0.74
CA LEU A 84 20.43 8.05 -2.17
C LEU A 84 20.98 6.67 -2.46
N ARG A 85 20.32 5.91 -3.34
CA ARG A 85 20.69 4.57 -3.75
C ARG A 85 20.90 4.48 -5.25
N TYR A 86 21.70 3.52 -5.66
CA TYR A 86 21.91 3.17 -7.05
C TYR A 86 21.57 1.69 -7.23
N ALA A 87 20.68 1.38 -8.17
CA ALA A 87 20.26 0.01 -8.47
C ALA A 87 19.94 -0.16 -9.96
N GLU A 88 19.85 -1.38 -10.44
CA GLU A 88 19.46 -1.67 -11.83
C GLU A 88 18.00 -1.30 -12.08
N SER A 89 17.14 -1.48 -11.06
CA SER A 89 15.75 -1.01 -11.07
C SER A 89 15.40 -0.31 -9.77
N SER A 90 14.46 0.64 -9.83
CA SER A 90 13.99 1.33 -8.63
C SER A 90 13.33 0.37 -7.65
N ALA A 91 12.57 -0.63 -8.13
CA ALA A 91 11.91 -1.59 -7.26
C ALA A 91 12.91 -2.45 -6.48
N GLU A 92 13.97 -2.94 -7.15
CA GLU A 92 15.05 -3.70 -6.51
C GLU A 92 15.75 -2.86 -5.44
N GLY A 93 16.16 -1.64 -5.79
CA GLY A 93 16.82 -0.73 -4.86
C GLY A 93 15.96 -0.39 -3.63
N LEU A 94 14.62 -0.31 -3.78
CA LEU A 94 13.70 -0.10 -2.67
C LEU A 94 13.54 -1.35 -1.80
N ILE A 95 13.48 -2.54 -2.39
CA ILE A 95 13.38 -3.81 -1.65
C ILE A 95 14.66 -4.04 -0.84
N ASP A 96 15.83 -3.86 -1.45
CA ASP A 96 17.11 -4.01 -0.77
C ASP A 96 17.27 -3.00 0.38
N ALA A 97 16.89 -1.75 0.16
CA ALA A 97 16.88 -0.73 1.20
C ALA A 97 15.89 -1.07 2.34
N ALA A 98 14.71 -1.64 2.01
CA ALA A 98 13.75 -2.06 3.02
C ALA A 98 14.30 -3.19 3.89
N HIS A 99 15.03 -4.12 3.30
CA HIS A 99 15.71 -5.19 4.05
C HIS A 99 16.85 -4.64 4.92
N GLU A 100 17.68 -3.74 4.37
CA GLU A 100 18.81 -3.14 5.09
C GLU A 100 18.35 -2.35 6.32
N PHE A 101 17.27 -1.56 6.17
CA PHE A 101 16.73 -0.72 7.25
C PHE A 101 15.74 -1.45 8.15
N GLY A 102 15.37 -2.70 7.83
CA GLY A 102 14.34 -3.45 8.55
C GLY A 102 12.97 -2.77 8.45
N ALA A 103 12.65 -2.16 7.30
CA ALA A 103 11.38 -1.48 7.10
C ALA A 103 10.22 -2.48 7.09
N ALA A 104 9.16 -2.14 7.82
CA ALA A 104 7.94 -2.94 7.90
C ALA A 104 6.96 -2.65 6.75
N LEU A 105 7.17 -1.57 6.00
CA LEU A 105 6.30 -1.08 4.96
C LEU A 105 7.11 -0.29 3.92
N ILE A 106 6.85 -0.53 2.64
CA ILE A 106 7.33 0.32 1.54
C ILE A 106 6.15 1.17 1.07
N VAL A 107 6.32 2.48 0.97
CA VAL A 107 5.31 3.43 0.49
C VAL A 107 5.74 4.01 -0.85
N VAL A 108 4.86 3.95 -1.85
CA VAL A 108 5.06 4.58 -3.16
C VAL A 108 3.78 5.25 -3.62
N GLY A 109 3.91 6.33 -4.38
CA GLY A 109 2.76 7.00 -4.98
C GLY A 109 2.25 6.27 -6.22
N THR A 110 0.96 6.44 -6.49
CA THR A 110 0.36 6.03 -7.76
C THR A 110 0.44 7.18 -8.77
N ALA A 111 0.57 6.85 -10.05
CA ALA A 111 0.57 7.87 -11.09
C ALA A 111 -0.86 8.40 -11.33
N ARG A 112 -0.99 9.70 -11.61
CA ARG A 112 -2.22 10.27 -12.18
C ARG A 112 -2.39 9.77 -13.60
N GLY A 113 -3.56 9.28 -13.95
CA GLY A 113 -3.79 8.83 -15.31
C GLY A 113 -5.24 8.50 -15.62
N GLY A 114 -5.72 8.97 -16.78
CA GLY A 114 -7.05 8.73 -17.30
C GLY A 114 -7.97 9.94 -17.24
N ILE A 115 -9.02 9.91 -18.07
CA ILE A 115 -10.00 11.01 -18.30
C ILE A 115 -10.77 11.42 -17.04
N LEU A 116 -10.67 10.65 -15.92
CA LEU A 116 -11.41 10.87 -14.68
C LEU A 116 -10.51 10.95 -13.43
N GLY A 117 -9.21 11.25 -13.57
CA GLY A 117 -8.32 11.40 -12.40
C GLY A 117 -8.05 10.13 -11.59
N ARG A 118 -8.35 8.94 -12.16
CA ARG A 118 -8.18 7.64 -11.49
C ARG A 118 -6.70 7.32 -11.27
N SER A 119 -6.39 6.72 -10.14
CA SER A 119 -5.05 6.23 -9.84
C SER A 119 -4.62 5.13 -10.83
N ARG A 120 -3.40 5.26 -11.37
CA ARG A 120 -2.76 4.22 -12.19
C ARG A 120 -1.54 3.68 -11.49
N ILE A 121 -1.34 2.37 -11.60
CA ILE A 121 -0.12 1.75 -11.11
C ILE A 121 1.03 2.17 -12.03
N GLY A 122 2.02 2.88 -11.49
CA GLY A 122 3.27 3.19 -12.19
C GLY A 122 4.17 1.96 -12.27
N SER A 123 5.19 1.98 -13.12
CA SER A 123 6.10 0.84 -13.33
C SER A 123 6.82 0.38 -12.05
N VAL A 124 7.20 1.30 -11.17
CA VAL A 124 7.84 0.98 -9.89
C VAL A 124 6.86 0.29 -8.94
N ALA A 125 5.65 0.82 -8.81
CA ALA A 125 4.60 0.21 -7.98
C ALA A 125 4.23 -1.18 -8.51
N ASP A 126 4.08 -1.34 -9.83
CA ASP A 126 3.80 -2.63 -10.46
C ASP A 126 4.91 -3.65 -10.18
N ALA A 127 6.17 -3.27 -10.37
CA ALA A 127 7.32 -4.14 -10.09
C ALA A 127 7.38 -4.54 -8.60
N LEU A 128 7.13 -3.62 -7.65
CA LEU A 128 7.06 -3.92 -6.22
C LEU A 128 5.93 -4.90 -5.90
N LEU A 129 4.75 -4.72 -6.50
CA LEU A 129 3.59 -5.59 -6.32
C LEU A 129 3.78 -7.01 -6.90
N HIS A 130 4.86 -7.24 -7.66
CA HIS A 130 5.22 -8.54 -8.22
C HIS A 130 6.48 -9.16 -7.62
N SER A 131 7.29 -8.38 -6.88
CA SER A 131 8.59 -8.84 -6.40
C SER A 131 8.85 -8.65 -4.91
N SER A 132 8.16 -7.70 -4.24
CA SER A 132 8.40 -7.40 -2.83
C SER A 132 7.93 -8.53 -1.90
N ASP A 133 8.69 -8.79 -0.84
CA ASP A 133 8.30 -9.61 0.31
C ASP A 133 7.95 -8.74 1.54
N VAL A 134 8.07 -7.44 1.40
CA VAL A 134 7.64 -6.43 2.36
C VAL A 134 6.28 -5.89 1.93
N PRO A 135 5.33 -5.63 2.84
CA PRO A 135 4.08 -4.95 2.50
C PRO A 135 4.31 -3.66 1.72
N VAL A 136 3.48 -3.39 0.71
CA VAL A 136 3.57 -2.18 -0.13
C VAL A 136 2.31 -1.36 0.02
N LEU A 137 2.46 -0.10 0.41
CA LEU A 137 1.40 0.90 0.45
C LEU A 137 1.44 1.74 -0.82
N LEU A 138 0.30 1.81 -1.47
CA LEU A 138 0.05 2.64 -2.64
C LEU A 138 -0.70 3.91 -2.19
N ALA A 139 -0.03 5.06 -2.31
CA ALA A 139 -0.63 6.36 -2.02
C ALA A 139 -1.42 6.83 -3.25
N PRO A 140 -2.73 7.11 -3.14
CA PRO A 140 -3.53 7.62 -4.24
C PRO A 140 -3.05 9.01 -4.69
N ALA A 141 -3.26 9.32 -5.96
CA ALA A 141 -2.99 10.64 -6.49
C ALA A 141 -3.83 11.71 -5.78
N GLY A 142 -3.18 12.78 -5.31
CA GLY A 142 -3.81 13.86 -4.56
C GLY A 142 -3.80 13.69 -3.04
N SER A 143 -3.14 12.65 -2.52
CA SER A 143 -3.01 12.42 -1.08
C SER A 143 -2.29 13.53 -0.33
N GLU A 144 -1.43 14.30 -1.01
CA GLU A 144 -0.76 15.49 -0.44
C GLU A 144 -1.78 16.56 -0.01
N ALA A 145 -2.83 16.76 -0.80
CA ALA A 145 -3.86 17.76 -0.51
C ALA A 145 -4.75 17.38 0.70
N SER A 146 -4.73 16.10 1.12
CA SER A 146 -5.50 15.57 2.24
C SER A 146 -4.61 15.35 3.48
N SER A 147 -3.52 16.09 3.62
CA SER A 147 -2.47 15.84 4.62
C SER A 147 -2.87 16.11 6.08
N ASP A 148 -3.92 16.87 6.33
CA ASP A 148 -4.29 17.34 7.67
C ASP A 148 -5.00 16.28 8.52
N GLU A 149 -5.38 15.15 7.93
CA GLU A 149 -6.06 14.07 8.65
C GLU A 149 -5.12 12.91 8.96
N GLY A 150 -5.07 12.51 10.23
CA GLY A 150 -4.35 11.33 10.70
C GLY A 150 -4.93 10.02 10.15
N VAL A 151 -4.48 8.88 10.66
CA VAL A 151 -5.10 7.57 10.37
C VAL A 151 -6.39 7.45 11.19
N THR A 152 -7.54 7.46 10.52
CA THR A 152 -8.87 7.50 11.17
C THR A 152 -9.57 6.14 11.25
N ARG A 153 -9.27 5.24 10.31
CA ARG A 153 -9.84 3.88 10.24
C ARG A 153 -8.91 2.95 9.47
N ILE A 154 -8.82 1.71 9.91
CA ILE A 154 -8.15 0.64 9.16
C ILE A 154 -9.23 -0.28 8.60
N THR A 155 -9.19 -0.58 7.30
CA THR A 155 -10.12 -1.51 6.67
C THR A 155 -9.36 -2.72 6.14
N ALA A 156 -9.72 -3.93 6.58
CA ALA A 156 -9.21 -5.17 6.04
C ALA A 156 -10.22 -5.77 5.06
N ALA A 157 -9.87 -5.85 3.78
CA ALA A 157 -10.69 -6.53 2.77
C ALA A 157 -10.45 -8.04 2.87
N VAL A 158 -11.31 -8.71 3.61
CA VAL A 158 -11.22 -10.14 3.92
C VAL A 158 -11.96 -11.00 2.89
N GLY A 159 -11.47 -12.21 2.67
CA GLY A 159 -12.09 -13.20 1.79
C GLY A 159 -11.64 -14.60 2.19
N THR A 160 -12.20 -15.62 1.56
CA THR A 160 -11.93 -17.05 1.85
C THR A 160 -10.59 -17.57 1.38
N ARG A 161 -9.70 -16.69 0.94
CA ARG A 161 -8.43 -17.10 0.31
C ARG A 161 -7.35 -17.36 1.36
N PRO A 162 -6.44 -18.32 1.13
CA PRO A 162 -5.26 -18.52 1.97
C PRO A 162 -4.46 -17.22 2.11
N GLY A 163 -4.03 -16.90 3.34
CA GLY A 163 -3.35 -15.66 3.68
C GLY A 163 -4.23 -14.62 4.37
N ALA A 164 -5.49 -14.95 4.65
CA ALA A 164 -6.38 -14.10 5.46
C ALA A 164 -5.79 -13.83 6.85
N ASP A 165 -5.13 -14.82 7.47
CA ASP A 165 -4.49 -14.67 8.78
C ASP A 165 -3.41 -13.59 8.77
N ALA A 166 -2.50 -13.62 7.78
CA ALA A 166 -1.44 -12.62 7.65
C ALA A 166 -2.01 -11.20 7.40
N LEU A 167 -3.11 -11.10 6.64
CA LEU A 167 -3.84 -9.86 6.42
C LEU A 167 -4.44 -9.34 7.73
N LEU A 168 -5.16 -10.20 8.47
CA LEU A 168 -5.79 -9.84 9.75
C LEU A 168 -4.74 -9.45 10.80
N GLU A 169 -3.66 -10.21 10.94
CA GLU A 169 -2.55 -9.87 11.83
C GLU A 169 -1.95 -8.49 11.50
N SER A 170 -1.77 -8.20 10.22
CA SER A 170 -1.24 -6.90 9.77
C SER A 170 -2.22 -5.76 10.05
N ALA A 171 -3.53 -5.99 9.81
CA ALA A 171 -4.58 -5.00 10.09
C ALA A 171 -4.72 -4.73 11.59
N VAL A 172 -4.73 -5.76 12.43
CA VAL A 172 -4.78 -5.64 13.89
C VAL A 172 -3.56 -4.88 14.42
N ARG A 173 -2.37 -5.24 13.94
CA ARG A 173 -1.12 -4.56 14.33
C ARG A 173 -1.14 -3.08 13.97
N LEU A 174 -1.59 -2.74 12.76
CA LEU A 174 -1.67 -1.35 12.31
C LEU A 174 -2.75 -0.58 13.09
N ALA A 175 -3.94 -1.16 13.28
CA ALA A 175 -5.04 -0.55 14.03
C ALA A 175 -4.63 -0.23 15.47
N ARG A 176 -3.96 -1.16 16.16
CA ARG A 176 -3.45 -0.94 17.51
C ARG A 176 -2.36 0.13 17.56
N SER A 177 -1.39 0.08 16.64
CA SER A 177 -0.30 1.06 16.61
C SER A 177 -0.80 2.47 16.31
N ALA A 178 -1.82 2.60 15.46
CA ALA A 178 -2.43 3.88 15.11
C ALA A 178 -3.55 4.30 16.06
N SER A 179 -3.94 3.44 17.03
CA SER A 179 -5.12 3.64 17.90
C SER A 179 -6.39 3.94 17.09
N ALA A 180 -6.55 3.28 15.94
CA ALA A 180 -7.67 3.47 15.01
C ALA A 180 -8.62 2.26 15.03
N PRO A 181 -9.94 2.45 14.84
CA PRO A 181 -10.90 1.36 14.72
C PRO A 181 -10.62 0.51 13.48
N LEU A 182 -10.99 -0.77 13.54
CA LEU A 182 -10.88 -1.72 12.45
C LEU A 182 -12.23 -1.94 11.77
N ARG A 183 -12.27 -1.92 10.44
CA ARG A 183 -13.42 -2.38 9.64
C ARG A 183 -13.02 -3.65 8.90
N LEU A 184 -13.77 -4.73 9.08
CA LEU A 184 -13.70 -5.92 8.24
C LEU A 184 -14.66 -5.74 7.06
N LEU A 185 -14.15 -5.77 5.85
CA LEU A 185 -14.90 -5.59 4.62
C LEU A 185 -14.89 -6.87 3.80
N SER A 186 -16.06 -7.39 3.44
CA SER A 186 -16.18 -8.43 2.41
C SER A 186 -16.79 -7.85 1.14
N LEU A 187 -16.13 -8.13 0.01
CA LEU A 187 -16.65 -7.83 -1.32
C LEU A 187 -17.32 -9.09 -1.84
N VAL A 188 -18.65 -9.11 -1.89
CA VAL A 188 -19.38 -10.24 -2.49
C VAL A 188 -18.95 -10.37 -3.94
N PRO A 189 -18.42 -11.54 -4.36
CA PRO A 189 -17.98 -11.73 -5.73
C PRO A 189 -19.16 -11.69 -6.69
N ILE A 190 -19.24 -10.66 -7.49
CA ILE A 190 -20.30 -10.47 -8.48
C ILE A 190 -19.91 -11.05 -9.85
N ASP A 191 -18.71 -11.58 -9.99
CA ASP A 191 -18.28 -12.34 -11.17
C ASP A 191 -18.88 -13.76 -11.13
N LEU A 192 -20.21 -13.84 -11.24
CA LEU A 192 -20.91 -15.13 -11.40
C LEU A 192 -20.80 -15.58 -12.85
N PRO A 193 -20.56 -16.89 -13.10
CA PRO A 193 -20.62 -17.43 -14.45
C PRO A 193 -22.00 -17.18 -15.07
N ALA A 194 -22.03 -16.68 -16.29
CA ALA A 194 -23.28 -16.55 -17.05
C ALA A 194 -24.01 -17.90 -17.11
N GLY A 195 -25.20 -17.99 -16.51
CA GLY A 195 -26.02 -19.20 -16.54
C GLY A 195 -26.52 -19.73 -15.19
N LEU A 196 -26.12 -19.15 -14.08
CA LEU A 196 -26.72 -19.42 -12.76
C LEU A 196 -27.88 -18.45 -12.52
N ASP A 197 -28.89 -18.94 -11.79
CA ASP A 197 -30.00 -18.12 -11.32
C ASP A 197 -29.45 -17.01 -10.45
N ALA A 198 -29.51 -15.76 -10.96
CA ALA A 198 -28.80 -14.61 -10.37
C ALA A 198 -29.22 -14.35 -8.91
N GLU A 199 -30.49 -14.61 -8.55
CA GLU A 199 -30.98 -14.47 -7.18
C GLU A 199 -30.39 -15.51 -6.23
N LEU A 200 -30.34 -16.79 -6.65
CA LEU A 200 -29.79 -17.85 -5.82
C LEU A 200 -28.29 -17.70 -5.63
N ALA A 201 -27.61 -17.27 -6.65
CA ALA A 201 -26.19 -17.00 -6.62
C ALA A 201 -25.84 -15.79 -5.71
N ALA A 202 -26.64 -14.72 -5.75
CA ALA A 202 -26.50 -13.57 -4.86
C ALA A 202 -26.73 -13.96 -3.39
N LEU A 203 -27.80 -14.71 -3.09
CA LEU A 203 -28.06 -15.20 -1.74
C LEU A 203 -26.93 -16.09 -1.21
N THR A 204 -26.43 -17.03 -2.02
CA THR A 204 -25.32 -17.90 -1.62
C THR A 204 -24.06 -17.10 -1.37
N SER A 205 -23.79 -16.07 -2.16
CA SER A 205 -22.62 -15.21 -2.01
C SER A 205 -22.72 -14.34 -0.75
N THR A 206 -23.91 -13.83 -0.42
CA THR A 206 -24.13 -13.02 0.80
C THR A 206 -23.92 -13.86 2.06
N VAL A 207 -24.53 -15.05 2.14
CA VAL A 207 -24.33 -15.98 3.27
C VAL A 207 -22.84 -16.34 3.41
N HIS A 208 -22.16 -16.59 2.31
CA HIS A 208 -20.75 -16.90 2.33
C HIS A 208 -19.89 -15.72 2.79
N ALA A 209 -20.24 -14.50 2.40
CA ALA A 209 -19.53 -13.28 2.87
C ALA A 209 -19.72 -13.05 4.37
N GLU A 210 -20.93 -13.29 4.89
CA GLU A 210 -21.23 -13.21 6.32
C GLU A 210 -20.44 -14.25 7.13
N ASP A 211 -20.39 -15.50 6.68
CA ASP A 211 -19.60 -16.57 7.32
C ASP A 211 -18.11 -16.19 7.41
N VAL A 212 -17.53 -15.64 6.34
CA VAL A 212 -16.13 -15.18 6.28
C VAL A 212 -15.88 -14.04 7.25
N LEU A 213 -16.79 -13.09 7.31
CA LEU A 213 -16.67 -11.94 8.23
C LEU A 213 -16.81 -12.39 9.68
N ASP A 214 -17.71 -13.31 9.97
CA ASP A 214 -17.90 -13.88 11.30
C ASP A 214 -16.68 -14.69 11.76
N GLU A 215 -16.07 -15.47 10.88
CA GLU A 215 -14.82 -16.18 11.18
C GLU A 215 -13.67 -15.20 11.43
N ALA A 216 -13.51 -14.19 10.56
CA ALA A 216 -12.52 -13.15 10.74
C ALA A 216 -12.72 -12.38 12.06
N ARG A 217 -13.97 -12.04 12.41
CA ARG A 217 -14.29 -11.36 13.66
C ARG A 217 -13.96 -12.20 14.88
N ARG A 218 -14.23 -13.52 14.86
CA ARG A 218 -13.88 -14.43 15.96
C ARG A 218 -12.36 -14.55 16.17
N ALA A 219 -11.58 -14.35 15.11
CA ALA A 219 -10.11 -14.36 15.18
C ALA A 219 -9.52 -13.04 15.74
N LEU A 220 -10.33 -11.97 15.87
CA LEU A 220 -9.85 -10.70 16.39
C LEU A 220 -9.69 -10.72 17.93
N PRO A 221 -8.74 -9.94 18.47
CA PRO A 221 -8.66 -9.68 19.90
C PRO A 221 -9.94 -9.01 20.43
N VAL A 222 -10.40 -9.43 21.61
CA VAL A 222 -11.67 -8.97 22.21
C VAL A 222 -11.66 -7.46 22.52
N ASP A 223 -10.49 -6.90 22.74
CA ASP A 223 -10.27 -5.49 23.09
C ASP A 223 -10.20 -4.56 21.88
N LEU A 224 -10.30 -5.09 20.67
CA LEU A 224 -10.23 -4.28 19.44
C LEU A 224 -11.64 -3.85 19.00
N ASP A 225 -11.82 -2.54 18.86
CA ASP A 225 -13.05 -1.99 18.24
C ASP A 225 -13.08 -2.35 16.76
N ALA A 226 -14.01 -3.21 16.38
CA ALA A 226 -14.11 -3.72 15.02
C ALA A 226 -15.57 -3.75 14.52
N SER A 227 -15.79 -3.10 13.40
CA SER A 227 -17.03 -3.19 12.63
C SER A 227 -16.92 -4.18 11.47
N VAL A 228 -18.06 -4.63 10.97
CA VAL A 228 -18.18 -5.57 9.86
C VAL A 228 -19.07 -4.97 8.81
N GLU A 229 -18.65 -5.02 7.55
CA GLU A 229 -19.42 -4.49 6.43
C GLU A 229 -19.29 -5.41 5.22
N THR A 230 -20.41 -5.67 4.58
CA THR A 230 -20.48 -6.37 3.29
C THR A 230 -20.79 -5.35 2.20
N ALA A 231 -19.98 -5.31 1.18
CA ALA A 231 -20.19 -4.42 0.05
C ALA A 231 -20.87 -5.14 -1.10
N ASP A 232 -21.98 -4.58 -1.56
CA ASP A 232 -22.77 -5.09 -2.67
C ASP A 232 -22.62 -4.20 -3.91
N GLY A 233 -22.75 -4.80 -5.09
CA GLY A 233 -22.68 -4.03 -6.33
C GLY A 233 -22.74 -4.95 -7.56
N SER A 234 -22.95 -4.40 -8.73
CA SER A 234 -22.92 -5.15 -10.01
C SER A 234 -21.49 -5.46 -10.49
N SER A 235 -20.48 -4.90 -9.83
CA SER A 235 -19.06 -5.12 -10.09
C SER A 235 -18.24 -4.71 -8.85
N ILE A 236 -17.01 -5.23 -8.76
CA ILE A 236 -16.07 -4.84 -7.67
C ILE A 236 -15.88 -3.32 -7.66
N GLU A 237 -15.69 -2.73 -8.83
CA GLU A 237 -15.53 -1.27 -9.00
C GLU A 237 -16.78 -0.51 -8.51
N GLY A 238 -17.97 -1.01 -8.82
CA GLY A 238 -19.25 -0.43 -8.37
C GLY A 238 -19.42 -0.54 -6.85
N ALA A 239 -19.14 -1.72 -6.29
CA ALA A 239 -19.19 -1.96 -4.85
C ALA A 239 -18.24 -1.04 -4.08
N VAL A 240 -16.98 -0.95 -4.51
CA VAL A 240 -15.96 -0.08 -3.87
C VAL A 240 -16.36 1.39 -3.95
N ARG A 241 -16.97 1.84 -5.06
CA ARG A 241 -17.42 3.23 -5.22
C ARG A 241 -18.62 3.57 -4.34
N ALA A 242 -19.47 2.59 -4.03
CA ALA A 242 -20.66 2.78 -3.20
C ALA A 242 -20.36 2.83 -1.70
N LEU A 243 -19.19 2.34 -1.28
CA LEU A 243 -18.77 2.37 0.12
C LEU A 243 -18.47 3.80 0.59
N ASP A 244 -18.76 4.05 1.88
CA ASP A 244 -18.38 5.29 2.55
C ASP A 244 -16.90 5.19 3.02
N TRP A 245 -16.04 5.96 2.34
CA TRP A 245 -14.61 6.05 2.64
C TRP A 245 -14.34 7.30 3.47
N HIS A 246 -13.76 7.12 4.65
CA HIS A 246 -13.40 8.24 5.52
C HIS A 246 -12.05 8.85 5.11
N PRO A 247 -11.91 10.16 5.16
CA PRO A 247 -10.60 10.80 5.10
C PRO A 247 -9.66 10.18 6.16
N GLY A 248 -8.41 9.90 5.79
CA GLY A 248 -7.45 9.25 6.68
C GLY A 248 -7.61 7.73 6.84
N GLU A 249 -8.57 7.11 6.16
CA GLU A 249 -8.71 5.64 6.15
C GLU A 249 -7.59 4.96 5.36
N VAL A 250 -7.18 3.76 5.80
CA VAL A 250 -6.20 2.90 5.11
C VAL A 250 -6.77 1.52 4.89
N VAL A 251 -6.76 1.05 3.64
CA VAL A 251 -7.27 -0.28 3.27
C VAL A 251 -6.13 -1.29 3.17
N LEU A 252 -6.30 -2.48 3.75
CA LEU A 252 -5.40 -3.61 3.58
C LEU A 252 -6.05 -4.68 2.70
N VAL A 253 -5.29 -5.20 1.77
CA VAL A 253 -5.67 -6.34 0.91
C VAL A 253 -4.60 -7.42 0.94
N GLY A 254 -5.00 -8.68 0.91
CA GLY A 254 -4.06 -9.78 0.83
C GLY A 254 -3.51 -9.97 -0.59
N SER A 255 -2.26 -10.41 -0.68
CA SER A 255 -1.65 -10.82 -1.95
C SER A 255 -2.39 -12.00 -2.57
N SER A 256 -2.42 -12.06 -3.90
CA SER A 256 -3.09 -13.13 -4.64
C SER A 256 -2.48 -14.51 -4.36
N ARG A 257 -3.31 -15.57 -4.47
CA ARG A 257 -2.88 -16.97 -4.42
C ARG A 257 -1.84 -17.36 -5.49
N LEU A 258 -1.74 -16.58 -6.56
CA LEU A 258 -0.76 -16.78 -7.63
C LEU A 258 0.65 -16.26 -7.25
N ALA A 259 0.76 -15.53 -6.14
CA ALA A 259 2.05 -15.09 -5.64
C ALA A 259 2.95 -16.28 -5.28
N ALA A 260 4.24 -16.20 -5.61
CA ALA A 260 5.25 -17.08 -5.06
C ALA A 260 5.29 -16.93 -3.52
N PRO A 261 5.71 -17.96 -2.76
CA PRO A 261 5.85 -17.85 -1.31
C PRO A 261 6.66 -16.61 -0.93
N ARG A 262 6.15 -15.84 0.03
CA ARG A 262 6.75 -14.60 0.53
C ARG A 262 6.89 -13.46 -0.51
N ARG A 263 6.18 -13.50 -1.64
CA ARG A 263 6.16 -12.40 -2.61
C ARG A 263 4.77 -11.82 -2.76
N LEU A 264 4.71 -10.56 -3.13
CA LEU A 264 3.46 -9.92 -3.51
C LEU A 264 3.05 -10.36 -4.91
N PHE A 265 1.76 -10.39 -5.13
CA PHE A 265 1.13 -10.41 -6.44
C PHE A 265 -0.25 -9.74 -6.31
N LEU A 266 -0.45 -8.65 -7.03
CA LEU A 266 -1.73 -7.96 -7.01
C LEU A 266 -2.78 -8.77 -7.78
N GLY A 267 -3.74 -9.33 -7.05
CA GLY A 267 -4.86 -10.07 -7.66
C GLY A 267 -5.82 -9.16 -8.43
N SER A 268 -6.61 -9.76 -9.32
CA SER A 268 -7.58 -9.02 -10.13
C SER A 268 -8.58 -8.19 -9.31
N THR A 269 -9.05 -8.73 -8.19
CA THR A 269 -9.96 -8.03 -7.25
C THR A 269 -9.29 -6.79 -6.67
N ALA A 270 -8.07 -6.93 -6.12
CA ALA A 270 -7.32 -5.80 -5.56
C ALA A 270 -6.96 -4.76 -6.64
N ALA A 271 -6.64 -5.19 -7.86
CA ALA A 271 -6.40 -4.29 -8.98
C ALA A 271 -7.66 -3.50 -9.41
N LYS A 272 -8.85 -4.13 -9.35
CA LYS A 272 -10.12 -3.46 -9.58
C LYS A 272 -10.45 -2.47 -8.46
N MET A 273 -10.25 -2.87 -7.19
CA MET A 273 -10.41 -1.98 -6.03
C MET A 273 -9.54 -0.73 -6.15
N LEU A 274 -8.25 -0.91 -6.43
CA LEU A 274 -7.28 0.20 -6.49
C LEU A 274 -7.68 1.30 -7.48
N ARG A 275 -8.38 0.95 -8.56
CA ARG A 275 -8.83 1.93 -9.55
C ARG A 275 -9.90 2.90 -9.04
N GLU A 276 -10.65 2.48 -8.04
CA GLU A 276 -11.81 3.22 -7.51
C GLU A 276 -11.59 3.72 -6.08
N LEU A 277 -10.56 3.23 -5.38
CA LEU A 277 -10.25 3.62 -4.01
C LEU A 277 -9.75 5.07 -3.94
N PRO A 278 -10.41 5.92 -3.14
CA PRO A 278 -9.94 7.29 -2.87
C PRO A 278 -8.91 7.33 -1.73
N VAL A 279 -8.66 6.21 -1.06
CA VAL A 279 -7.81 6.09 0.15
C VAL A 279 -6.62 5.17 -0.10
N PRO A 280 -5.53 5.29 0.69
CA PRO A 280 -4.34 4.45 0.54
C PRO A 280 -4.64 2.95 0.68
N MET A 281 -3.95 2.13 -0.11
CA MET A 281 -4.09 0.68 -0.09
C MET A 281 -2.76 0.00 0.23
N ILE A 282 -2.73 -0.85 1.25
CA ILE A 282 -1.61 -1.73 1.58
C ILE A 282 -1.86 -3.12 1.01
N VAL A 283 -0.93 -3.63 0.23
CA VAL A 283 -0.92 -5.03 -0.21
C VAL A 283 0.00 -5.83 0.70
N VAL A 284 -0.58 -6.83 1.39
CA VAL A 284 0.12 -7.63 2.40
C VAL A 284 0.55 -8.98 1.79
N PRO A 285 1.82 -9.42 1.96
CA PRO A 285 2.25 -10.75 1.57
C PRO A 285 1.46 -11.84 2.31
N ARG A 286 1.29 -13.01 1.69
CA ARG A 286 0.55 -14.15 2.28
C ARG A 286 1.19 -14.74 3.53
N THR A 287 2.49 -14.53 3.70
CA THR A 287 3.26 -14.95 4.88
C THR A 287 4.09 -13.77 5.33
N THR A 288 3.90 -13.33 6.55
CA THR A 288 4.75 -12.30 7.18
C THR A 288 6.12 -12.87 7.54
N ARG A 289 7.15 -12.02 7.50
CA ARG A 289 8.45 -12.37 8.11
C ARG A 289 8.27 -12.40 9.62
N THR A 290 8.53 -13.54 10.24
CA THR A 290 8.68 -13.68 11.69
C THR A 290 9.97 -13.05 12.17
#